data_061e92d2455cee789e445e7cd84c86e9
#
_entry.id   061e92d2455cee789e445e7cd84c86e9
#
_cell.length_a   1.000
_cell.length_b   1.000
_cell.length_c   1.000
_cell.angle_alpha   90.00
_cell.angle_beta   90.00
_cell.angle_gamma   90.00
#
_symmetry.space_group_name_H-M   'P 1'
#
loop_
_entity.id
_entity.type
_entity.pdbx_description
1 polymer ?
#
loop_
_entity_poly.entity_id
_entity_poly.type
_entity_poly.pdbx_seq_one_letter_code
_entity_poly.pdbx_strand_id
1 'polypeptide(L)'
;MSGKSESDLMPAIQGDRPDDYAGDVSPEEAWRVLSTRPDAVLVDVRTRAEWSFVGLPDLSGAGKEPVLMEWQQFPTMAQNAGFMADLAAALGPSRREAPVFFLCRSGARSKAAAIAMSKSGFSNCFNVAGGFEGDLDAERHRGGRNGWKAADLPWVQS
;
A
#
# COMPACT_ATOMS: atom_id res chain seq x y z
N MET A 1 -21.86 24.44 -2.13
CA MET A 1 -21.71 23.45 -1.12
C MET A 1 -20.29 23.35 -0.59
N SER A 2 -20.17 23.33 0.64
CA SER A 2 -18.85 23.18 1.19
C SER A 2 -18.39 21.74 1.05
N GLY A 3 -17.62 21.45 0.09
CA GLY A 3 -16.93 20.19 0.05
C GLY A 3 -15.91 20.09 1.16
N LYS A 4 -15.33 18.93 1.34
CA LYS A 4 -14.15 18.79 2.14
C LYS A 4 -13.02 19.55 1.47
N SER A 5 -12.16 20.14 2.25
CA SER A 5 -10.95 20.74 1.70
C SER A 5 -10.07 19.63 1.12
N GLU A 6 -9.15 19.98 0.25
CA GLU A 6 -8.25 19.01 -0.35
C GLU A 6 -7.45 18.26 0.71
N SER A 7 -7.08 18.95 1.80
CA SER A 7 -6.37 18.33 2.91
C SER A 7 -7.19 17.26 3.64
N ASP A 8 -8.53 17.36 3.62
CA ASP A 8 -9.41 16.35 4.21
C ASP A 8 -9.52 15.11 3.34
N LEU A 9 -9.24 15.23 2.03
CA LEU A 9 -9.30 14.12 1.08
C LEU A 9 -7.98 13.35 0.99
N MET A 10 -6.88 13.97 1.39
CA MET A 10 -5.57 13.32 1.42
C MET A 10 -5.34 12.63 2.77
N PRO A 11 -4.56 11.54 2.79
CA PRO A 11 -4.32 10.84 4.03
C PRO A 11 -3.46 11.65 5.00
N ALA A 12 -3.75 11.50 6.29
CA ALA A 12 -2.90 12.00 7.35
C ALA A 12 -1.69 11.07 7.50
N ILE A 13 -0.49 11.63 7.42
CA ILE A 13 0.74 10.85 7.54
C ILE A 13 1.20 10.76 8.99
N GLN A 14 2.02 9.74 9.27
CA GLN A 14 2.69 9.58 10.55
C GLN A 14 3.99 10.35 10.54
N GLY A 15 4.17 11.28 11.48
CA GLY A 15 5.38 12.09 11.57
C GLY A 15 5.48 13.12 10.45
N ASP A 16 6.69 13.60 10.21
CA ASP A 16 6.97 14.61 9.20
C ASP A 16 7.01 13.99 7.80
N ARG A 17 6.66 14.81 6.80
CA ARG A 17 6.71 14.36 5.41
C ARG A 17 8.16 14.11 4.98
N PRO A 18 8.46 12.89 4.48
CA PRO A 18 9.78 12.59 3.93
C PRO A 18 10.06 13.38 2.64
N ASP A 19 11.35 13.46 2.25
CA ASP A 19 11.75 14.17 1.03
C ASP A 19 11.54 13.32 -0.23
N ASP A 20 11.48 11.99 -0.11
CA ASP A 20 11.55 11.07 -1.24
C ASP A 20 10.28 10.27 -1.52
N TYR A 21 9.27 10.40 -0.66
CA TYR A 21 7.92 9.85 -0.89
C TYR A 21 6.91 10.63 -0.05
N ALA A 22 5.62 10.30 -0.18
CA ALA A 22 4.59 11.12 0.48
C ALA A 22 4.45 10.88 1.98
N GLY A 23 4.92 9.74 2.46
CA GLY A 23 4.92 9.46 3.90
C GLY A 23 4.32 8.12 4.25
N ASP A 24 4.36 7.79 5.54
CA ASP A 24 3.74 6.58 6.09
C ASP A 24 2.34 6.91 6.58
N VAL A 25 1.41 6.00 6.38
CA VAL A 25 0.04 6.13 6.88
C VAL A 25 -0.33 4.85 7.64
N SER A 26 -1.26 4.97 8.58
CA SER A 26 -1.79 3.79 9.25
C SER A 26 -2.66 2.97 8.27
N PRO A 27 -2.83 1.68 8.51
CA PRO A 27 -3.77 0.88 7.69
C PRO A 27 -5.20 1.46 7.70
N GLU A 28 -5.65 1.95 8.84
CA GLU A 28 -6.99 2.54 9.00
C GLU A 28 -7.14 3.80 8.13
N GLU A 29 -6.10 4.63 8.08
CA GLU A 29 -6.12 5.84 7.26
C GLU A 29 -6.11 5.50 5.77
N ALA A 30 -5.32 4.51 5.37
CA ALA A 30 -5.34 4.02 3.99
C ALA A 30 -6.74 3.53 3.62
N TRP A 31 -7.37 2.73 4.48
CA TRP A 31 -8.73 2.23 4.27
C TRP A 31 -9.73 3.37 4.13
N ARG A 32 -9.65 4.39 4.98
CA ARG A 32 -10.54 5.55 4.92
C ARG A 32 -10.46 6.24 3.55
N VAL A 33 -9.24 6.48 3.06
CA VAL A 33 -9.04 7.16 1.78
C VAL A 33 -9.47 6.27 0.62
N LEU A 34 -9.12 4.98 0.66
CA LEU A 34 -9.55 4.01 -0.35
C LEU A 34 -11.08 3.93 -0.44
N SER A 35 -11.78 4.07 0.68
CA SER A 35 -13.23 3.98 0.74
C SER A 35 -13.93 5.27 0.31
N THR A 36 -13.23 6.41 0.31
CA THR A 36 -13.84 7.71 0.05
C THR A 36 -13.40 8.34 -1.27
N ARG A 37 -12.23 7.97 -1.80
CA ARG A 37 -11.71 8.53 -3.05
C ARG A 37 -11.72 7.49 -4.17
N PRO A 38 -12.48 7.73 -5.26
CA PRO A 38 -12.53 6.78 -6.37
C PRO A 38 -11.17 6.56 -7.05
N ASP A 39 -10.28 7.55 -7.02
CA ASP A 39 -8.97 7.47 -7.69
C ASP A 39 -7.89 6.83 -6.83
N ALA A 40 -8.13 6.62 -5.53
CA ALA A 40 -7.15 6.03 -4.63
C ALA A 40 -6.93 4.54 -4.95
N VAL A 41 -5.68 4.09 -4.85
CA VAL A 41 -5.26 2.74 -5.24
C VAL A 41 -4.39 2.13 -4.15
N LEU A 42 -4.59 0.85 -3.89
CA LEU A 42 -3.70 0.04 -3.05
C LEU A 42 -2.89 -0.90 -3.94
N VAL A 43 -1.57 -0.83 -3.82
CA VAL A 43 -0.64 -1.71 -4.54
C VAL A 43 0.01 -2.64 -3.52
N ASP A 44 -0.24 -3.93 -3.67
CA ASP A 44 0.37 -4.97 -2.85
C ASP A 44 1.63 -5.45 -3.55
N VAL A 45 2.78 -5.13 -2.96
CA VAL A 45 4.09 -5.39 -3.58
C VAL A 45 4.75 -6.65 -3.03
N ARG A 46 3.98 -7.47 -2.31
CA ARG A 46 4.45 -8.76 -1.80
C ARG A 46 4.64 -9.74 -2.95
N THR A 47 5.04 -10.95 -2.61
CA THR A 47 5.24 -12.02 -3.59
C THR A 47 3.95 -12.80 -3.82
N ARG A 48 3.91 -13.52 -4.94
CA ARG A 48 2.82 -14.43 -5.27
C ARG A 48 2.61 -15.49 -4.19
N ALA A 49 3.69 -15.98 -3.60
CA ALA A 49 3.61 -16.95 -2.51
C ALA A 49 2.87 -16.36 -1.30
N GLU A 50 3.17 -15.12 -0.94
CA GLU A 50 2.48 -14.46 0.18
C GLU A 50 0.99 -14.26 -0.11
N TRP A 51 0.63 -13.89 -1.33
CA TRP A 51 -0.78 -13.74 -1.70
C TRP A 51 -1.53 -15.07 -1.59
N SER A 52 -0.89 -16.16 -2.00
CA SER A 52 -1.53 -17.48 -1.98
C SER A 52 -1.61 -18.09 -0.58
N PHE A 53 -0.57 -17.92 0.24
CA PHE A 53 -0.47 -18.63 1.52
C PHE A 53 -0.86 -17.78 2.72
N VAL A 54 -0.69 -16.47 2.64
CA VAL A 54 -1.00 -15.57 3.76
C VAL A 54 -2.34 -14.89 3.60
N GLY A 55 -2.70 -14.56 2.38
CA GLY A 55 -3.95 -13.87 2.07
C GLY A 55 -3.75 -12.52 1.41
N LEU A 56 -4.86 -11.86 1.11
CA LEU A 56 -4.91 -10.58 0.39
C LEU A 56 -5.80 -9.60 1.14
N PRO A 57 -5.51 -8.29 1.08
CA PRO A 57 -6.49 -7.31 1.53
C PRO A 57 -7.75 -7.40 0.65
N ASP A 58 -8.91 -7.32 1.28
CA ASP A 58 -10.19 -7.36 0.58
C ASP A 58 -10.74 -5.94 0.47
N LEU A 59 -10.70 -5.38 -0.72
CA LEU A 59 -11.17 -4.02 -0.99
C LEU A 59 -12.59 -3.98 -1.57
N SER A 60 -13.30 -5.12 -1.58
CA SER A 60 -14.64 -5.18 -2.17
C SER A 60 -15.62 -4.22 -1.49
N GLY A 61 -15.49 -4.00 -0.17
CA GLY A 61 -16.30 -3.03 0.56
C GLY A 61 -16.07 -1.58 0.13
N ALA A 62 -14.94 -1.30 -0.50
CA ALA A 62 -14.62 0.00 -1.09
C ALA A 62 -14.89 0.04 -2.60
N GLY A 63 -15.42 -1.05 -3.17
CA GLY A 63 -15.68 -1.15 -4.61
C GLY A 63 -14.42 -1.28 -5.45
N LYS A 64 -13.36 -1.85 -4.90
CA LYS A 64 -12.03 -1.90 -5.53
C LYS A 64 -11.40 -3.27 -5.40
N GLU A 65 -10.30 -3.43 -6.14
CA GLU A 65 -9.39 -4.56 -6.01
C GLU A 65 -7.96 -4.03 -5.81
N PRO A 66 -7.13 -4.72 -5.02
CA PRO A 66 -5.73 -4.32 -4.93
C PRO A 66 -5.01 -4.61 -6.23
N VAL A 67 -4.05 -3.75 -6.59
CA VAL A 67 -3.13 -4.03 -7.69
C VAL A 67 -2.03 -4.92 -7.14
N LEU A 68 -1.86 -6.10 -7.73
CA LEU A 68 -0.85 -7.08 -7.29
C LEU A 68 0.37 -6.97 -8.19
N MET A 69 1.49 -6.52 -7.66
CA MET A 69 2.70 -6.30 -8.43
C MET A 69 3.92 -6.58 -7.57
N GLU A 70 4.60 -7.69 -7.81
CA GLU A 70 5.76 -8.08 -7.01
C GLU A 70 6.89 -7.05 -7.13
N TRP A 71 7.39 -6.55 -6.00
CA TRP A 71 8.62 -5.75 -5.95
C TRP A 71 9.85 -6.65 -6.11
N GLN A 72 9.84 -7.81 -5.44
CA GLN A 72 10.81 -8.88 -5.60
C GLN A 72 10.07 -10.15 -5.99
N GLN A 73 10.67 -10.97 -6.83
CA GLN A 73 10.01 -12.16 -7.38
C GLN A 73 10.44 -13.42 -6.64
N PHE A 74 9.44 -14.15 -6.13
CA PHE A 74 9.64 -15.46 -5.51
C PHE A 74 9.96 -16.49 -6.61
N PRO A 75 10.86 -17.49 -6.36
CA PRO A 75 11.50 -17.80 -5.08
C PRO A 75 12.86 -17.16 -4.85
N THR A 76 13.48 -16.57 -5.84
CA THR A 76 14.85 -16.04 -5.73
C THR A 76 14.91 -14.70 -5.02
N MET A 77 13.78 -14.04 -4.90
CA MET A 77 13.65 -12.67 -4.38
C MET A 77 14.46 -11.65 -5.19
N ALA A 78 14.69 -11.94 -6.46
CA ALA A 78 15.33 -11.01 -7.38
C ALA A 78 14.40 -9.80 -7.60
N GLN A 79 15.00 -8.63 -7.76
CA GLN A 79 14.26 -7.41 -8.05
C GLN A 79 13.46 -7.56 -9.34
N ASN A 80 12.18 -7.18 -9.32
CA ASN A 80 11.35 -7.17 -10.52
C ASN A 80 11.74 -5.96 -11.39
N ALA A 81 12.52 -6.19 -12.41
CA ALA A 81 13.07 -5.12 -13.27
C ALA A 81 11.96 -4.33 -13.99
N GLY A 82 10.81 -4.93 -14.25
CA GLY A 82 9.68 -4.29 -14.92
C GLY A 82 8.72 -3.56 -13.99
N PHE A 83 8.96 -3.57 -12.68
CA PHE A 83 8.00 -3.08 -11.69
C PHE A 83 7.50 -1.67 -12.00
N MET A 84 8.42 -0.73 -12.19
CA MET A 84 8.05 0.69 -12.36
C MET A 84 7.25 0.92 -13.64
N ALA A 85 7.71 0.34 -14.75
CA ALA A 85 7.02 0.49 -16.04
C ALA A 85 5.66 -0.19 -16.03
N ASP A 86 5.57 -1.40 -15.50
CA ASP A 86 4.33 -2.16 -15.44
C ASP A 86 3.31 -1.51 -14.52
N LEU A 87 3.76 -1.00 -13.38
CA LEU A 87 2.87 -0.31 -12.45
C LEU A 87 2.40 1.01 -13.02
N ALA A 88 3.28 1.79 -13.65
CA ALA A 88 2.90 3.04 -14.30
C ALA A 88 1.83 2.80 -15.36
N ALA A 89 1.98 1.74 -16.15
CA ALA A 89 0.98 1.37 -17.16
C ALA A 89 -0.35 0.95 -16.52
N ALA A 90 -0.30 0.20 -15.43
CA ALA A 90 -1.51 -0.26 -14.72
C ALA A 90 -2.27 0.90 -14.08
N LEU A 91 -1.56 1.87 -13.51
CA LEU A 91 -2.18 3.05 -12.88
C LEU A 91 -2.69 4.05 -13.91
N GLY A 92 -1.94 4.25 -14.98
CA GLY A 92 -2.23 5.22 -16.02
C GLY A 92 -1.84 6.64 -15.63
N PRO A 93 -1.71 7.55 -16.64
CA PRO A 93 -1.26 8.93 -16.38
C PRO A 93 -2.25 9.75 -15.56
N SER A 94 -3.53 9.37 -15.55
CA SER A 94 -4.55 10.07 -14.76
C SER A 94 -4.36 9.92 -13.26
N ARG A 95 -3.56 8.95 -12.81
CA ARG A 95 -3.32 8.70 -11.39
C ARG A 95 -2.00 9.25 -10.86
N ARG A 96 -1.33 10.11 -11.61
CA ARG A 96 -0.04 10.67 -11.17
C ARG A 96 -0.14 11.48 -9.88
N GLU A 97 -1.31 12.06 -9.60
CA GLU A 97 -1.55 12.84 -8.38
C GLU A 97 -2.50 12.13 -7.41
N ALA A 98 -3.04 10.98 -7.78
CA ALA A 98 -3.92 10.22 -6.92
C ALA A 98 -3.15 9.59 -5.75
N PRO A 99 -3.79 9.39 -4.59
CA PRO A 99 -3.16 8.64 -3.50
C PRO A 99 -2.93 7.19 -3.92
N VAL A 100 -1.68 6.77 -3.86
CA VAL A 100 -1.28 5.38 -4.14
C VAL A 100 -0.63 4.84 -2.87
N PHE A 101 -1.22 3.78 -2.32
CA PHE A 101 -0.75 3.15 -1.10
C PHE A 101 -0.01 1.87 -1.43
N PHE A 102 1.18 1.73 -0.88
CA PHE A 102 2.02 0.55 -1.09
C PHE A 102 2.03 -0.31 0.16
N LEU A 103 1.78 -1.60 -0.02
CA LEU A 103 1.63 -2.57 1.07
C LEU A 103 2.59 -3.74 0.84
N CYS A 104 3.35 -4.10 1.88
CA CYS A 104 4.10 -5.35 1.90
C CYS A 104 3.86 -6.09 3.22
N ARG A 105 4.76 -6.99 3.63
CA ARG A 105 4.54 -7.74 4.86
C ARG A 105 4.60 -6.86 6.10
N SER A 106 5.62 -6.02 6.21
CA SER A 106 5.85 -5.19 7.41
C SER A 106 6.27 -3.75 7.12
N GLY A 107 6.44 -3.36 5.87
CA GLY A 107 6.66 -1.97 5.47
C GLY A 107 7.94 -1.65 4.70
N ALA A 108 8.93 -2.55 4.67
CA ALA A 108 10.23 -2.23 4.07
C ALA A 108 10.21 -2.23 2.54
N ARG A 109 9.68 -3.27 1.93
CA ARG A 109 9.59 -3.37 0.46
C ARG A 109 8.66 -2.30 -0.12
N SER A 110 7.54 -2.07 0.55
CA SER A 110 6.55 -1.08 0.12
C SER A 110 7.08 0.35 0.21
N LYS A 111 7.89 0.65 1.22
CA LYS A 111 8.54 1.96 1.30
C LYS A 111 9.50 2.16 0.13
N ALA A 112 10.31 1.14 -0.20
CA ALA A 112 11.22 1.21 -1.34
C ALA A 112 10.44 1.42 -2.65
N ALA A 113 9.32 0.73 -2.83
CA ALA A 113 8.47 0.89 -4.01
C ALA A 113 7.86 2.30 -4.08
N ALA A 114 7.39 2.83 -2.97
CA ALA A 114 6.83 4.18 -2.90
C ALA A 114 7.88 5.23 -3.30
N ILE A 115 9.10 5.09 -2.82
CA ILE A 115 10.21 5.98 -3.18
C ILE A 115 10.49 5.90 -4.68
N ALA A 116 10.57 4.69 -5.24
CA ALA A 116 10.84 4.50 -6.66
C ALA A 116 9.76 5.14 -7.54
N MET A 117 8.49 4.94 -7.21
CA MET A 117 7.39 5.50 -7.99
C MET A 117 7.27 7.02 -7.83
N SER A 118 7.65 7.55 -6.67
CA SER A 118 7.72 9.01 -6.49
C SER A 118 8.72 9.63 -7.45
N LYS A 119 9.85 8.99 -7.65
CA LYS A 119 10.86 9.44 -8.63
C LYS A 119 10.38 9.33 -10.06
N SER A 120 9.39 8.48 -10.31
CA SER A 120 8.81 8.28 -11.65
C SER A 120 7.65 9.24 -11.95
N GLY A 121 7.37 10.19 -11.07
CA GLY A 121 6.37 11.23 -11.30
C GLY A 121 5.01 10.99 -10.67
N PHE A 122 4.89 10.03 -9.77
CA PHE A 122 3.67 9.82 -8.97
C PHE A 122 3.86 10.56 -7.64
N SER A 123 3.13 11.66 -7.45
CA SER A 123 3.43 12.61 -6.38
C SER A 123 2.90 12.23 -5.01
N ASN A 124 1.97 11.29 -4.93
CA ASN A 124 1.30 10.93 -3.67
C ASN A 124 1.41 9.43 -3.38
N CYS A 125 2.65 8.94 -3.31
CA CYS A 125 2.96 7.55 -2.98
C CYS A 125 3.19 7.41 -1.49
N PHE A 126 2.32 6.66 -0.83
CA PHE A 126 2.35 6.44 0.62
C PHE A 126 2.71 5.00 0.93
N ASN A 127 3.39 4.80 2.05
CA ASN A 127 3.66 3.47 2.58
C ASN A 127 2.65 3.15 3.68
N VAL A 128 2.04 1.97 3.62
CA VAL A 128 1.16 1.51 4.70
C VAL A 128 2.02 0.98 5.84
N ALA A 129 2.05 1.72 6.95
CA ALA A 129 2.88 1.38 8.09
C ALA A 129 2.47 0.04 8.68
N GLY A 130 3.45 -0.78 9.01
CA GLY A 130 3.21 -2.12 9.53
C GLY A 130 2.83 -3.16 8.48
N GLY A 131 2.48 -2.75 7.27
CA GLY A 131 2.16 -3.67 6.18
C GLY A 131 0.93 -4.53 6.43
N PHE A 132 0.89 -5.69 5.79
CA PHE A 132 -0.24 -6.62 5.90
C PHE A 132 -0.22 -7.42 7.18
N GLU A 133 0.95 -7.97 7.55
CA GLU A 133 1.11 -8.84 8.71
C GLU A 133 1.69 -8.13 9.93
N GLY A 134 2.38 -7.02 9.71
CA GLY A 134 3.00 -6.26 10.78
C GLY A 134 4.30 -6.85 11.27
N ASP A 135 4.73 -6.35 12.42
CA ASP A 135 5.96 -6.77 13.08
C ASP A 135 5.72 -8.02 13.92
N LEU A 136 6.80 -8.71 14.27
CA LEU A 136 6.75 -9.83 15.20
C LEU A 136 6.38 -9.31 16.59
N ASP A 137 5.48 -10.02 17.27
CA ASP A 137 5.18 -9.77 18.67
C ASP A 137 6.22 -10.45 19.58
N ALA A 138 6.00 -10.37 20.90
CA ALA A 138 6.91 -10.96 21.88
C ALA A 138 7.05 -12.49 21.74
N GLU A 139 6.05 -13.14 21.13
CA GLU A 139 6.03 -14.58 20.90
C GLU A 139 6.49 -14.95 19.49
N ARG A 140 7.00 -13.97 18.73
CA ARG A 140 7.44 -14.12 17.35
C ARG A 140 6.32 -14.48 16.38
N HIS A 141 5.12 -13.95 16.63
CA HIS A 141 3.99 -14.09 15.72
C HIS A 141 3.70 -12.75 15.06
N ARG A 142 3.27 -12.79 13.80
CA ARG A 142 2.78 -11.62 13.06
C ARG A 142 1.26 -11.61 13.04
N GLY A 143 0.68 -10.46 12.75
CA GLY A 143 -0.76 -10.31 12.59
C GLY A 143 -1.49 -9.87 13.86
N GLY A 144 -0.77 -9.67 14.97
CA GLY A 144 -1.39 -9.27 16.22
C GLY A 144 -0.92 -7.95 16.79
N ARG A 145 0.25 -7.46 16.36
CA ARG A 145 0.86 -6.28 16.93
C ARG A 145 0.48 -4.99 16.18
N ASN A 146 0.62 -5.01 14.87
CA ASN A 146 0.30 -3.87 14.01
C ASN A 146 0.04 -4.37 12.59
N GLY A 147 -0.29 -3.45 11.68
CA GLY A 147 -0.55 -3.75 10.28
C GLY A 147 -2.02 -3.95 9.98
N TRP A 148 -2.30 -4.33 8.73
CA TRP A 148 -3.65 -4.47 8.18
C TRP A 148 -4.50 -5.47 8.98
N LYS A 149 -3.95 -6.65 9.23
CA LYS A 149 -4.66 -7.70 9.98
C LYS A 149 -4.94 -7.30 11.42
N ALA A 150 -3.95 -6.72 12.10
CA ALA A 150 -4.11 -6.31 13.50
C ALA A 150 -5.12 -5.17 13.64
N ALA A 151 -5.30 -4.37 12.60
CA ALA A 151 -6.29 -3.30 12.55
C ALA A 151 -7.71 -3.81 12.27
N ASP A 152 -7.89 -5.11 12.14
CA ASP A 152 -9.17 -5.75 11.80
C ASP A 152 -9.78 -5.27 10.48
N LEU A 153 -8.93 -4.89 9.53
CA LEU A 153 -9.38 -4.50 8.21
C LEU A 153 -9.66 -5.75 7.36
N PRO A 154 -10.55 -5.63 6.35
CA PRO A 154 -10.95 -6.81 5.58
C PRO A 154 -9.80 -7.48 4.83
N TRP A 155 -9.75 -8.81 4.89
CA TRP A 155 -8.79 -9.60 4.12
C TRP A 155 -9.38 -10.98 3.85
N VAL A 156 -8.86 -11.64 2.81
CA VAL A 156 -9.33 -12.95 2.38
C VAL A 156 -8.16 -13.90 2.18
N GLN A 157 -8.44 -15.18 2.30
CA GLN A 157 -7.49 -16.26 2.07
C GLN A 157 -8.09 -17.22 1.06
N SER A 158 -7.29 -17.71 0.15
CA SER A 158 -7.76 -18.71 -0.84
C SER A 158 -7.69 -20.12 -0.29
#